data_fb9a885f307ee0b5aafad494f27bc6c8
#
_entry.id   fb9a885f307ee0b5aafad494f27bc6c8
#
_cell.length_a   1.000
_cell.length_b   1.000
_cell.length_c   1.000
_cell.angle_alpha   90.00
_cell.angle_beta   90.00
_cell.angle_gamma   90.00
#
_symmetry.space_group_name_H-M   'P 1'
#
loop_
_entity.id
_entity.type
_entity.pdbx_description
1 polymer ?
#
loop_
_entity_poly.entity_id
_entity_poly.type
_entity_poly.pdbx_seq_one_letter_code
_entity_poly.pdbx_strand_id
1 'polypeptide(L)'
;MLAHRPQYSVPAARSLPVAALVAVALSVTACGGDGPMAPMDQEAPVDQPASLDVTGALVTAQRIVFTSYRNGQYDIYKMDPAGQNVVRLTTSPASESEAAWSFDNKRVALVRPRVNAANWTWRDIYIVNADGSNGHWARPTAPANFELSHPSWSPDGSKLAVSMSLNGVNYVAYLILATGQLSAYSTGYGGLPGTWPTYTKSGQIVYLGPTRKTVNRINGDGSGNKTLFTSTQAMFQPTLSPDGTKLLFVRLIDDLLNTEIFLRNLSTATTTKLTSSPAPDMMPTWSPDGSRIAFMSGRTGVGQVWTMNTTGGSLTRVTQTTTAEASPSWSH
;
A
#
# COMPACT_ATOMS: atom_id res chain seq x y z
N MET A 1 -36.20 -47.70 -9.61
CA MET A 1 -36.60 -46.49 -8.87
C MET A 1 -35.36 -45.83 -8.34
N LEU A 2 -34.86 -44.84 -9.04
CA LEU A 2 -33.68 -44.04 -8.69
C LEU A 2 -34.17 -42.70 -8.15
N ALA A 3 -33.91 -42.45 -6.88
CA ALA A 3 -34.30 -41.23 -6.19
C ALA A 3 -33.40 -40.05 -6.59
N HIS A 4 -34.00 -39.00 -7.15
CA HIS A 4 -33.40 -37.71 -7.41
C HIS A 4 -33.10 -37.00 -6.08
N ARG A 5 -31.85 -36.62 -5.87
CA ARG A 5 -31.45 -35.65 -4.82
C ARG A 5 -31.49 -34.25 -5.40
N PRO A 6 -32.08 -33.26 -4.75
CA PRO A 6 -32.01 -31.87 -5.21
C PRO A 6 -30.61 -31.30 -4.93
N GLN A 7 -29.98 -30.72 -5.96
CA GLN A 7 -28.78 -29.89 -5.85
C GLN A 7 -29.22 -28.51 -5.33
N TYR A 8 -28.85 -28.20 -4.09
CA TYR A 8 -28.87 -26.82 -3.61
C TYR A 8 -27.64 -26.08 -4.17
N SER A 9 -27.88 -25.19 -5.12
CA SER A 9 -26.87 -24.22 -5.54
C SER A 9 -26.75 -23.12 -4.48
N VAL A 10 -25.63 -23.07 -3.80
CA VAL A 10 -25.24 -21.93 -2.96
C VAL A 10 -24.92 -20.76 -3.88
N PRO A 11 -25.56 -19.58 -3.74
CA PRO A 11 -25.17 -18.43 -4.54
C PRO A 11 -23.73 -18.02 -4.16
N ALA A 12 -22.85 -17.99 -5.14
CA ALA A 12 -21.49 -17.49 -4.99
C ALA A 12 -21.55 -16.03 -4.52
N ALA A 13 -21.06 -15.77 -3.32
CA ALA A 13 -20.82 -14.42 -2.85
C ALA A 13 -19.87 -13.74 -3.85
N ARG A 14 -20.37 -12.77 -4.62
CA ARG A 14 -19.57 -11.96 -5.52
C ARG A 14 -18.54 -11.21 -4.68
N SER A 15 -17.31 -11.70 -4.70
CA SER A 15 -16.16 -10.95 -4.19
C SER A 15 -15.96 -9.75 -5.11
N LEU A 16 -16.27 -8.54 -4.63
CA LEU A 16 -15.88 -7.31 -5.32
C LEU A 16 -14.35 -7.31 -5.45
N PRO A 17 -13.80 -7.09 -6.66
CA PRO A 17 -12.34 -7.05 -6.82
C PRO A 17 -11.77 -5.88 -6.03
N VAL A 18 -10.61 -6.10 -5.40
CA VAL A 18 -9.87 -5.07 -4.62
C VAL A 18 -9.59 -3.81 -5.44
N ALA A 19 -9.47 -3.96 -6.77
CA ALA A 19 -9.40 -2.84 -7.72
C ALA A 19 -10.61 -1.90 -7.63
N ALA A 20 -11.79 -2.39 -7.26
CA ALA A 20 -13.00 -1.56 -7.13
C ALA A 20 -12.95 -0.67 -5.88
N LEU A 21 -12.35 -1.11 -4.77
CA LEU A 21 -12.21 -0.27 -3.56
C LEU A 21 -11.21 0.87 -3.77
N VAL A 22 -10.12 0.63 -4.49
CA VAL A 22 -9.18 1.68 -4.89
C VAL A 22 -9.83 2.61 -5.93
N ALA A 23 -10.62 2.07 -6.87
CA ALA A 23 -11.33 2.84 -7.89
C ALA A 23 -12.47 3.71 -7.30
N VAL A 24 -13.19 3.23 -6.27
CA VAL A 24 -14.27 4.01 -5.63
C VAL A 24 -13.71 5.19 -4.82
N ALA A 25 -12.53 5.07 -4.21
CA ALA A 25 -11.87 6.20 -3.58
C ALA A 25 -11.32 7.24 -4.58
N LEU A 26 -11.20 6.87 -5.86
CA LEU A 26 -10.63 7.67 -6.94
C LEU A 26 -11.67 8.14 -7.98
N SER A 27 -12.90 7.60 -7.95
CA SER A 27 -13.98 7.95 -8.90
C SER A 27 -14.97 8.96 -8.34
N VAL A 28 -14.52 10.07 -7.75
CA VAL A 28 -15.36 11.25 -7.60
C VAL A 28 -15.33 12.03 -8.91
N THR A 29 -16.41 11.97 -9.65
CA THR A 29 -16.75 12.60 -10.92
C THR A 29 -16.11 13.99 -11.09
N ALA A 30 -15.31 14.15 -12.13
CA ALA A 30 -15.03 15.45 -12.72
C ALA A 30 -16.30 15.93 -13.44
N CYS A 31 -17.07 16.82 -12.79
CA CYS A 31 -18.01 17.68 -13.51
C CYS A 31 -17.21 18.78 -14.20
N GLY A 32 -17.38 18.87 -15.52
CA GLY A 32 -16.69 19.81 -16.39
C GLY A 32 -16.91 21.25 -16.03
N GLY A 33 -15.87 22.04 -16.19
CA GLY A 33 -15.88 23.49 -16.22
C GLY A 33 -14.71 23.93 -17.09
N ASP A 34 -15.00 24.33 -18.33
CA ASP A 34 -14.06 24.96 -19.25
C ASP A 34 -13.63 26.32 -18.68
N GLY A 35 -12.40 26.40 -18.18
CA GLY A 35 -11.71 27.64 -17.86
C GLY A 35 -10.32 27.66 -18.50
N PRO A 36 -9.79 28.82 -18.93
CA PRO A 36 -8.54 28.89 -19.68
C PRO A 36 -7.35 28.40 -18.89
N MET A 37 -6.49 27.60 -19.55
CA MET A 37 -5.24 27.07 -19.00
C MET A 37 -4.32 28.22 -18.57
N ALA A 38 -3.90 28.19 -17.32
CA ALA A 38 -2.78 28.98 -16.83
C ALA A 38 -1.45 28.43 -17.35
N PRO A 39 -0.40 29.27 -17.50
CA PRO A 39 0.88 28.86 -18.07
C PRO A 39 1.56 27.77 -17.24
N MET A 40 2.20 26.84 -17.93
CA MET A 40 2.99 25.76 -17.33
C MET A 40 4.11 26.37 -16.46
N ASP A 41 4.07 26.03 -15.18
CA ASP A 41 5.11 26.39 -14.23
C ASP A 41 6.42 25.70 -14.56
N GLN A 42 7.47 26.48 -14.45
CA GLN A 42 8.86 26.16 -14.71
C GLN A 42 9.35 24.97 -13.87
N GLU A 43 10.27 24.20 -14.45
CA GLU A 43 11.04 23.17 -13.79
C GLU A 43 11.61 23.67 -12.45
N ALA A 44 11.27 22.96 -11.36
CA ALA A 44 11.89 23.20 -10.07
C ALA A 44 13.37 22.75 -10.10
N PRO A 45 14.26 23.46 -9.42
CA PRO A 45 15.70 23.20 -9.47
C PRO A 45 16.05 21.85 -8.86
N VAL A 46 17.06 21.24 -9.48
CA VAL A 46 17.75 20.01 -9.09
C VAL A 46 18.31 20.11 -7.68
N ASP A 47 18.10 19.02 -6.91
CA ASP A 47 18.76 18.62 -5.66
C ASP A 47 19.44 19.72 -4.81
N GLN A 48 18.81 20.04 -3.69
CA GLN A 48 19.55 20.63 -2.58
C GLN A 48 20.28 19.52 -1.80
N PRO A 49 21.55 19.73 -1.41
CA PRO A 49 22.29 18.77 -0.62
C PRO A 49 21.61 18.55 0.75
N ALA A 50 21.74 17.32 1.29
CA ALA A 50 21.22 16.95 2.59
C ALA A 50 21.59 18.00 3.65
N SER A 51 20.59 18.54 4.36
CA SER A 51 20.82 19.44 5.47
C SER A 51 21.41 18.68 6.66
N LEU A 52 22.44 19.22 7.28
CA LEU A 52 22.96 18.76 8.56
C LEU A 52 22.09 19.33 9.68
N ASP A 53 21.84 18.52 10.73
CA ASP A 53 21.24 19.01 11.95
C ASP A 53 22.25 19.88 12.74
N VAL A 54 21.80 20.50 13.84
CA VAL A 54 22.64 21.34 14.71
C VAL A 54 23.83 20.58 15.37
N THR A 55 23.88 19.25 15.23
CA THR A 55 24.97 18.39 15.73
C THR A 55 25.93 17.96 14.59
N GLY A 56 25.66 18.36 13.35
CA GLY A 56 26.46 17.99 12.19
C GLY A 56 26.23 16.56 11.69
N ALA A 57 25.23 15.85 12.20
CA ALA A 57 24.85 14.54 11.69
C ALA A 57 24.04 14.67 10.39
N LEU A 58 24.30 13.79 9.43
CA LEU A 58 23.43 13.62 8.27
C LEU A 58 22.05 13.15 8.76
N VAL A 59 21.12 14.09 8.88
CA VAL A 59 19.71 13.70 9.04
C VAL A 59 19.31 13.07 7.72
N THR A 60 19.13 11.75 7.72
CA THR A 60 18.37 11.09 6.65
C THR A 60 16.95 11.64 6.75
N ALA A 61 16.69 12.74 6.03
CA ALA A 61 15.41 13.40 6.11
C ALA A 61 14.33 12.41 5.72
N GLN A 62 13.42 12.13 6.66
CA GLN A 62 12.26 11.27 6.41
C GLN A 62 11.54 11.73 5.14
N ARG A 63 11.07 10.79 4.36
CA ARG A 63 10.32 11.04 3.12
C ARG A 63 9.04 10.24 3.13
N ILE A 64 8.03 10.74 2.43
CA ILE A 64 6.82 10.01 2.11
C ILE A 64 6.79 9.83 0.60
N VAL A 65 6.74 8.59 0.10
CA VAL A 65 6.32 8.33 -1.28
C VAL A 65 4.81 8.17 -1.31
N PHE A 66 4.19 8.58 -2.40
CA PHE A 66 2.76 8.51 -2.58
C PHE A 66 2.39 8.44 -4.06
N THR A 67 1.19 7.98 -4.35
CA THR A 67 0.61 7.94 -5.70
C THR A 67 -0.14 9.25 -5.96
N SER A 68 0.07 9.87 -7.12
CA SER A 68 -0.56 11.15 -7.49
C SER A 68 -1.07 11.13 -8.93
N TYR A 69 -2.28 11.72 -9.14
CA TYR A 69 -2.93 11.85 -10.46
C TYR A 69 -2.67 13.21 -11.15
N ARG A 70 -1.71 14.00 -10.67
CA ARG A 70 -1.52 15.39 -11.11
C ARG A 70 -1.10 15.58 -12.57
N ASN A 71 -0.67 14.53 -13.26
CA ASN A 71 -0.26 14.57 -14.67
C ASN A 71 -1.21 13.77 -15.60
N GLY A 72 -2.50 13.60 -15.23
CA GLY A 72 -3.48 12.89 -16.03
C GLY A 72 -3.38 11.36 -15.95
N GLN A 73 -2.43 10.86 -15.17
CA GLN A 73 -2.26 9.44 -14.83
C GLN A 73 -1.68 9.31 -13.42
N TYR A 74 -1.72 8.12 -12.87
CA TYR A 74 -1.10 7.86 -11.57
C TYR A 74 0.39 7.61 -11.71
N ASP A 75 1.19 8.46 -11.06
CA ASP A 75 2.64 8.35 -10.95
C ASP A 75 3.06 8.32 -9.48
N ILE A 76 4.31 7.93 -9.23
CA ILE A 76 4.88 7.94 -7.89
C ILE A 76 5.65 9.24 -7.67
N TYR A 77 5.35 9.89 -6.56
CA TYR A 77 5.99 11.11 -6.07
C TYR A 77 6.59 10.86 -4.69
N LYS A 78 7.57 11.67 -4.34
CA LYS A 78 8.08 11.77 -2.96
C LYS A 78 7.97 13.21 -2.44
N MET A 79 7.87 13.36 -1.13
CA MET A 79 7.84 14.64 -0.43
C MET A 79 8.44 14.49 0.97
N ASP A 80 8.71 15.59 1.66
CA ASP A 80 9.00 15.56 3.09
C ASP A 80 7.69 15.39 3.92
N PRO A 81 7.79 15.07 5.21
CA PRO A 81 6.61 14.88 6.06
C PRO A 81 5.73 16.14 6.25
N ALA A 82 6.25 17.33 5.91
CA ALA A 82 5.50 18.58 5.91
C ALA A 82 4.77 18.85 4.59
N GLY A 83 4.93 17.97 3.58
CA GLY A 83 4.32 18.11 2.26
C GLY A 83 5.09 19.03 1.32
N GLN A 84 6.33 19.36 1.67
CA GLN A 84 7.22 20.18 0.85
C GLN A 84 8.19 19.32 0.03
N ASN A 85 8.97 19.93 -0.86
CA ASN A 85 9.98 19.26 -1.68
C ASN A 85 9.38 18.07 -2.47
N VAL A 86 8.24 18.32 -3.10
CA VAL A 86 7.51 17.32 -3.89
C VAL A 86 8.25 17.06 -5.21
N VAL A 87 8.69 15.82 -5.42
CA VAL A 87 9.43 15.39 -6.62
C VAL A 87 8.73 14.20 -7.24
N ARG A 88 8.51 14.21 -8.55
CA ARG A 88 8.03 13.06 -9.33
C ARG A 88 9.16 12.05 -9.48
N LEU A 89 8.95 10.80 -9.04
CA LEU A 89 9.94 9.73 -9.14
C LEU A 89 9.81 8.92 -10.43
N THR A 90 8.61 8.83 -10.99
CA THR A 90 8.36 8.01 -12.17
C THR A 90 7.65 8.79 -13.25
N THR A 91 7.98 8.49 -14.52
CA THR A 91 7.45 9.17 -15.72
C THR A 91 6.94 8.18 -16.76
N SER A 92 6.57 6.97 -16.34
CA SER A 92 6.01 5.93 -17.22
C SER A 92 4.68 6.37 -17.84
N PRO A 93 4.36 5.97 -19.08
CA PRO A 93 3.02 6.19 -19.63
C PRO A 93 1.94 5.30 -18.99
N ALA A 94 2.31 4.32 -18.17
CA ALA A 94 1.39 3.43 -17.47
C ALA A 94 1.14 3.96 -16.05
N SER A 95 -0.11 3.90 -15.59
CA SER A 95 -0.49 4.27 -14.22
C SER A 95 0.20 3.37 -13.19
N GLU A 96 0.76 3.96 -12.16
CA GLU A 96 1.52 3.31 -11.10
C GLU A 96 0.88 3.52 -9.74
N SER A 97 1.13 2.62 -8.80
CA SER A 97 0.52 2.66 -7.47
C SER A 97 1.32 1.89 -6.42
N GLU A 98 0.87 1.96 -5.17
CA GLU A 98 1.31 1.09 -4.06
C GLU A 98 2.83 1.11 -3.85
N ALA A 99 3.42 2.31 -3.81
CA ALA A 99 4.85 2.47 -3.60
C ALA A 99 5.26 2.14 -2.17
N ALA A 100 6.41 1.47 -2.01
CA ALA A 100 6.99 1.10 -0.72
C ALA A 100 8.50 1.36 -0.70
N TRP A 101 8.99 2.05 0.36
CA TRP A 101 10.40 2.29 0.61
C TRP A 101 11.12 1.01 1.05
N SER A 102 12.36 0.82 0.59
CA SER A 102 13.29 -0.14 1.19
C SER A 102 13.77 0.36 2.55
N PHE A 103 14.12 -0.57 3.45
CA PHE A 103 14.58 -0.22 4.81
C PHE A 103 15.87 0.61 4.85
N ASP A 104 16.69 0.53 3.80
CA ASP A 104 17.91 1.35 3.63
C ASP A 104 17.65 2.72 2.98
N ASN A 105 16.40 3.05 2.66
CA ASN A 105 15.95 4.27 2.00
C ASN A 105 16.58 4.54 0.62
N LYS A 106 17.14 3.52 -0.04
CA LYS A 106 17.81 3.66 -1.34
C LYS A 106 16.93 3.33 -2.53
N ARG A 107 15.85 2.55 -2.32
CA ARG A 107 14.99 2.05 -3.40
C ARG A 107 13.51 2.19 -3.04
N VAL A 108 12.70 2.27 -4.08
CA VAL A 108 11.24 2.23 -3.99
C VAL A 108 10.73 1.12 -4.90
N ALA A 109 9.94 0.20 -4.34
CA ALA A 109 9.17 -0.78 -5.11
C ALA A 109 7.76 -0.23 -5.32
N LEU A 110 7.19 -0.46 -6.50
CA LEU A 110 5.87 0.02 -6.87
C LEU A 110 5.15 -0.99 -7.77
N VAL A 111 3.86 -0.86 -7.89
CA VAL A 111 3.04 -1.63 -8.83
C VAL A 111 2.91 -0.86 -10.13
N ARG A 112 3.27 -1.51 -11.24
CA ARG A 112 3.14 -0.98 -12.60
C ARG A 112 2.46 -2.01 -13.49
N PRO A 113 1.51 -1.62 -14.36
CA PRO A 113 0.99 -2.49 -15.41
C PRO A 113 2.10 -2.92 -16.37
N ARG A 114 2.15 -4.21 -16.66
CA ARG A 114 3.06 -4.81 -17.63
C ARG A 114 2.24 -5.37 -18.80
N VAL A 115 2.71 -5.16 -20.02
CA VAL A 115 2.04 -5.60 -21.26
C VAL A 115 2.96 -6.57 -21.97
N ASN A 116 2.42 -7.69 -22.48
CA ASN A 116 3.15 -8.61 -23.34
C ASN A 116 2.90 -8.35 -24.83
N ALA A 117 3.59 -9.10 -25.67
CA ALA A 117 3.45 -9.01 -27.14
C ALA A 117 2.03 -9.30 -27.67
N ALA A 118 1.18 -9.97 -26.89
CA ALA A 118 -0.22 -10.25 -27.21
C ALA A 118 -1.19 -9.19 -26.64
N ASN A 119 -0.68 -8.05 -26.17
CA ASN A 119 -1.42 -6.96 -25.52
C ASN A 119 -2.19 -7.36 -24.24
N TRP A 120 -1.79 -8.43 -23.58
CA TRP A 120 -2.31 -8.78 -22.27
C TRP A 120 -1.63 -7.92 -21.22
N THR A 121 -2.43 -7.32 -20.35
CA THR A 121 -1.96 -6.44 -19.27
C THR A 121 -2.18 -7.11 -17.92
N TRP A 122 -1.16 -7.07 -17.07
CA TRP A 122 -1.25 -7.51 -15.65
C TRP A 122 -0.43 -6.60 -14.76
N ARG A 123 -0.70 -6.61 -13.47
CA ARG A 123 0.05 -5.85 -12.46
C ARG A 123 1.31 -6.59 -12.05
N ASP A 124 2.45 -5.92 -12.05
CA ASP A 124 3.75 -6.48 -11.66
C ASP A 124 4.56 -5.45 -10.86
N ILE A 125 5.66 -5.89 -10.26
CA ILE A 125 6.49 -5.05 -9.40
C ILE A 125 7.62 -4.43 -10.21
N TYR A 126 7.72 -3.11 -10.13
CA TYR A 126 8.80 -2.30 -10.67
C TYR A 126 9.61 -1.67 -9.54
N ILE A 127 10.90 -1.50 -9.71
CA ILE A 127 11.80 -0.93 -8.70
C ILE A 127 12.54 0.24 -9.32
N VAL A 128 12.66 1.32 -8.56
CA VAL A 128 13.49 2.49 -8.89
C VAL A 128 14.40 2.83 -7.70
N ASN A 129 15.48 3.53 -7.95
CA ASN A 129 16.25 4.17 -6.88
C ASN A 129 15.42 5.29 -6.20
N ALA A 130 15.86 5.74 -5.04
CA ALA A 130 15.23 6.82 -4.28
C ALA A 130 15.19 8.17 -5.02
N ASP A 131 16.02 8.34 -6.05
CA ASP A 131 16.04 9.50 -6.95
C ASP A 131 15.21 9.30 -8.24
N GLY A 132 14.56 8.13 -8.41
CA GLY A 132 13.80 7.75 -9.59
C GLY A 132 14.64 7.10 -10.69
N SER A 133 15.95 7.04 -10.56
CA SER A 133 16.85 6.41 -11.54
C SER A 133 16.81 4.88 -11.49
N ASN A 134 17.49 4.23 -12.44
CA ASN A 134 17.71 2.78 -12.49
C ASN A 134 16.44 1.93 -12.41
N GLY A 135 15.38 2.37 -13.09
CA GLY A 135 14.11 1.65 -13.10
C GLY A 135 14.21 0.29 -13.81
N HIS A 136 13.71 -0.75 -13.15
CA HIS A 136 13.70 -2.10 -13.70
C HIS A 136 12.57 -2.97 -13.12
N TRP A 137 12.18 -4.01 -13.86
CA TRP A 137 11.24 -5.00 -13.36
C TRP A 137 11.90 -5.88 -12.30
N ALA A 138 11.24 -6.07 -11.17
CA ALA A 138 11.71 -6.97 -10.11
C ALA A 138 11.79 -8.44 -10.59
N ARG A 139 11.02 -8.77 -11.63
CA ARG A 139 11.09 -10.04 -12.37
C ARG A 139 11.39 -9.74 -13.84
N PRO A 140 12.60 -10.00 -14.36
CA PRO A 140 12.94 -9.76 -15.76
C PRO A 140 12.02 -10.52 -16.72
N THR A 141 11.73 -11.78 -16.41
CA THR A 141 10.80 -12.65 -17.15
C THR A 141 9.59 -12.96 -16.27
N ALA A 142 8.41 -12.60 -16.71
CA ALA A 142 7.19 -12.82 -15.94
C ALA A 142 6.11 -13.48 -16.80
N PRO A 143 5.58 -14.66 -16.39
CA PRO A 143 4.37 -15.20 -17.00
C PRO A 143 3.17 -14.31 -16.65
N ALA A 144 2.27 -14.15 -17.62
CA ALA A 144 1.07 -13.29 -17.53
C ALA A 144 -0.12 -13.98 -16.84
N ASN A 145 0.09 -14.97 -16.00
CA ASN A 145 -0.98 -15.78 -15.43
C ASN A 145 -1.38 -15.39 -13.99
N PHE A 146 -0.71 -14.38 -13.42
CA PHE A 146 -1.05 -13.84 -12.09
C PHE A 146 -0.63 -12.38 -11.96
N GLU A 147 -1.23 -11.69 -11.01
CA GLU A 147 -0.93 -10.29 -10.69
C GLU A 147 -0.21 -10.17 -9.36
N LEU A 148 0.69 -9.19 -9.26
CA LEU A 148 1.36 -8.83 -8.02
C LEU A 148 0.93 -7.44 -7.55
N SER A 149 0.81 -7.29 -6.23
CA SER A 149 0.41 -6.05 -5.57
C SER A 149 0.97 -5.98 -4.15
N HIS A 150 0.86 -4.80 -3.51
CA HIS A 150 1.24 -4.55 -2.13
C HIS A 150 2.68 -5.00 -1.81
N PRO A 151 3.69 -4.47 -2.53
CA PRO A 151 5.08 -4.80 -2.24
C PRO A 151 5.48 -4.29 -0.86
N SER A 152 6.26 -5.11 -0.13
CA SER A 152 6.89 -4.72 1.12
C SER A 152 8.29 -5.32 1.20
N TRP A 153 9.28 -4.49 1.50
CA TRP A 153 10.69 -4.88 1.52
C TRP A 153 11.06 -5.70 2.74
N SER A 154 11.89 -6.72 2.56
CA SER A 154 12.60 -7.35 3.69
C SER A 154 13.63 -6.37 4.27
N PRO A 155 13.95 -6.46 5.59
CA PRO A 155 14.89 -5.53 6.23
C PRO A 155 16.28 -5.50 5.60
N ASP A 156 16.74 -6.63 5.06
CA ASP A 156 18.03 -6.75 4.34
C ASP A 156 17.95 -6.31 2.87
N GLY A 157 16.77 -5.95 2.39
CA GLY A 157 16.54 -5.50 1.01
C GLY A 157 16.73 -6.59 -0.06
N SER A 158 16.81 -7.87 0.31
CA SER A 158 17.02 -8.99 -0.62
C SER A 158 15.74 -9.54 -1.22
N LYS A 159 14.59 -9.30 -0.55
CA LYS A 159 13.27 -9.83 -0.94
C LYS A 159 12.18 -8.76 -0.88
N LEU A 160 11.09 -9.03 -1.60
CA LEU A 160 9.81 -8.35 -1.41
C LEU A 160 8.74 -9.38 -1.00
N ALA A 161 7.99 -9.10 0.05
CA ALA A 161 6.70 -9.75 0.25
C ALA A 161 5.67 -9.07 -0.66
N VAL A 162 4.78 -9.85 -1.26
CA VAL A 162 3.77 -9.36 -2.21
C VAL A 162 2.45 -10.11 -2.03
N SER A 163 1.35 -9.50 -2.39
CA SER A 163 0.10 -10.21 -2.67
C SER A 163 0.16 -10.73 -4.11
N MET A 164 -0.02 -12.03 -4.28
CA MET A 164 -0.11 -12.69 -5.58
C MET A 164 -1.57 -13.11 -5.83
N SER A 165 -2.18 -12.60 -6.88
CA SER A 165 -3.53 -13.02 -7.30
C SER A 165 -3.42 -14.02 -8.44
N LEU A 166 -3.93 -15.23 -8.21
CA LEU A 166 -3.94 -16.33 -9.17
C LEU A 166 -5.36 -16.92 -9.21
N ASN A 167 -5.99 -16.92 -10.39
CA ASN A 167 -7.35 -17.45 -10.59
C ASN A 167 -8.38 -16.94 -9.57
N GLY A 168 -8.30 -15.64 -9.20
CA GLY A 168 -9.20 -15.00 -8.23
C GLY A 168 -8.91 -15.29 -6.77
N VAL A 169 -7.89 -16.07 -6.46
CA VAL A 169 -7.42 -16.31 -5.09
C VAL A 169 -6.15 -15.50 -4.82
N ASN A 170 -6.11 -14.85 -3.66
CA ASN A 170 -4.93 -14.10 -3.23
C ASN A 170 -4.06 -14.94 -2.28
N TYR A 171 -2.76 -14.89 -2.51
CA TYR A 171 -1.73 -15.56 -1.72
C TYR A 171 -0.69 -14.56 -1.24
N VAL A 172 -0.13 -14.80 -0.08
CA VAL A 172 1.11 -14.14 0.37
C VAL A 172 2.29 -14.86 -0.27
N ALA A 173 3.07 -14.10 -1.01
CA ALA A 173 4.23 -14.60 -1.72
C ALA A 173 5.47 -13.73 -1.42
N TYR A 174 6.64 -14.22 -1.78
CA TYR A 174 7.87 -13.44 -1.74
C TYR A 174 8.63 -13.55 -3.05
N LEU A 175 9.26 -12.45 -3.41
CA LEU A 175 10.09 -12.30 -4.60
C LEU A 175 11.56 -12.15 -4.19
N ILE A 176 12.43 -13.02 -4.66
CA ILE A 176 13.88 -12.95 -4.45
C ILE A 176 14.47 -12.04 -5.52
N LEU A 177 14.99 -10.88 -5.12
CA LEU A 177 15.41 -9.85 -6.07
C LEU A 177 16.64 -10.22 -6.89
N ALA A 178 17.56 -10.99 -6.33
CA ALA A 178 18.77 -11.43 -7.03
C ALA A 178 18.48 -12.33 -8.24
N THR A 179 17.38 -13.10 -8.21
CA THR A 179 17.04 -14.07 -9.25
C THR A 179 15.74 -13.76 -9.99
N GLY A 180 14.91 -12.85 -9.45
CA GLY A 180 13.55 -12.61 -9.93
C GLY A 180 12.60 -13.79 -9.64
N GLN A 181 13.00 -14.76 -8.82
CA GLN A 181 12.17 -15.92 -8.48
C GLN A 181 11.05 -15.52 -7.52
N LEU A 182 9.82 -15.84 -7.92
CA LEU A 182 8.64 -15.71 -7.08
C LEU A 182 8.29 -17.07 -6.47
N SER A 183 8.02 -17.07 -5.16
CA SER A 183 7.58 -18.25 -4.42
C SER A 183 6.45 -17.88 -3.47
N ALA A 184 5.38 -18.67 -3.44
CA ALA A 184 4.35 -18.52 -2.41
C ALA A 184 4.84 -19.11 -1.08
N TYR A 185 4.50 -18.45 0.04
CA TYR A 185 4.64 -19.11 1.34
C TYR A 185 3.71 -20.31 1.39
N SER A 186 4.18 -21.44 1.91
CA SER A 186 3.41 -22.68 1.93
C SER A 186 3.19 -23.16 3.36
N THR A 187 1.99 -23.64 3.63
CA THR A 187 1.63 -24.32 4.89
C THR A 187 1.47 -25.83 4.69
N GLY A 188 2.18 -26.42 3.72
CA GLY A 188 2.14 -27.84 3.38
C GLY A 188 1.63 -28.10 1.97
N TYR A 189 0.33 -28.09 1.73
CA TYR A 189 -0.26 -28.29 0.41
C TYR A 189 -0.88 -26.97 -0.10
N GLY A 190 -0.20 -26.27 -1.01
CA GLY A 190 -0.66 -25.02 -1.59
C GLY A 190 -0.01 -23.76 -0.98
N GLY A 191 -0.26 -22.60 -1.60
CA GLY A 191 0.23 -21.31 -1.11
C GLY A 191 -0.48 -20.87 0.18
N LEU A 192 0.09 -19.87 0.88
CA LEU A 192 -0.51 -19.23 2.06
C LEU A 192 -1.61 -18.26 1.62
N PRO A 193 -2.91 -18.58 1.79
CA PRO A 193 -3.97 -17.66 1.37
C PRO A 193 -3.96 -16.39 2.24
N GLY A 194 -3.97 -15.23 1.58
CA GLY A 194 -3.94 -13.94 2.26
C GLY A 194 -3.55 -12.81 1.34
N THR A 195 -3.52 -11.58 1.89
CA THR A 195 -3.22 -10.36 1.15
C THR A 195 -2.61 -9.31 2.07
N TRP A 196 -2.15 -8.18 1.50
CA TRP A 196 -1.51 -7.06 2.21
C TRP A 196 -0.37 -7.51 3.14
N PRO A 197 0.65 -8.22 2.63
CA PRO A 197 1.81 -8.54 3.45
C PRO A 197 2.62 -7.28 3.73
N THR A 198 3.10 -7.14 4.97
CA THR A 198 4.00 -6.07 5.38
C THR A 198 5.13 -6.66 6.21
N TYR A 199 6.37 -6.48 5.77
CA TYR A 199 7.54 -6.81 6.58
C TYR A 199 7.64 -5.89 7.79
N THR A 200 7.95 -6.49 8.92
CA THR A 200 8.39 -5.77 10.13
C THR A 200 9.90 -5.56 10.10
N LYS A 201 10.40 -4.64 10.90
CA LYS A 201 11.85 -4.42 11.08
C LYS A 201 12.60 -5.68 11.57
N SER A 202 11.91 -6.58 12.28
CA SER A 202 12.46 -7.87 12.74
C SER A 202 12.43 -8.99 11.69
N GLY A 203 12.02 -8.70 10.44
CA GLY A 203 11.96 -9.68 9.35
C GLY A 203 10.76 -10.61 9.37
N GLN A 204 9.78 -10.36 10.22
CA GLN A 204 8.49 -11.06 10.20
C GLN A 204 7.55 -10.39 9.21
N ILE A 205 6.52 -11.12 8.75
CA ILE A 205 5.51 -10.60 7.84
C ILE A 205 4.17 -10.63 8.54
N VAL A 206 3.52 -9.47 8.59
CA VAL A 206 2.11 -9.34 8.99
C VAL A 206 1.26 -9.33 7.73
N TYR A 207 0.16 -10.08 7.73
CA TYR A 207 -0.72 -10.18 6.57
C TYR A 207 -2.17 -10.40 6.96
N LEU A 208 -3.07 -10.10 6.05
CA LEU A 208 -4.50 -10.31 6.21
C LEU A 208 -4.87 -11.71 5.68
N GLY A 209 -5.56 -12.50 6.50
CA GLY A 209 -6.05 -13.82 6.12
C GLY A 209 -7.15 -13.77 5.04
N PRO A 210 -7.51 -14.91 4.44
CA PRO A 210 -8.36 -14.96 3.23
C PRO A 210 -9.77 -14.41 3.43
N THR A 211 -10.32 -14.52 4.64
CA THR A 211 -11.65 -13.97 4.98
C THR A 211 -11.62 -12.48 5.32
N ARG A 212 -10.42 -11.88 5.37
CA ARG A 212 -10.16 -10.50 5.84
C ARG A 212 -10.59 -10.25 7.30
N LYS A 213 -10.84 -11.30 8.08
CA LYS A 213 -11.21 -11.20 9.50
C LYS A 213 -10.06 -11.52 10.44
N THR A 214 -8.96 -12.04 9.95
CA THR A 214 -7.78 -12.34 10.77
C THR A 214 -6.57 -11.57 10.27
N VAL A 215 -5.82 -10.97 11.19
CA VAL A 215 -4.46 -10.49 10.95
C VAL A 215 -3.51 -11.52 11.52
N ASN A 216 -2.61 -12.00 10.69
CA ASN A 216 -1.66 -13.05 11.02
C ASN A 216 -0.24 -12.53 10.92
N ARG A 217 0.69 -13.22 11.55
CA ARG A 217 2.13 -12.99 11.47
C ARG A 217 2.84 -14.31 11.15
N ILE A 218 3.81 -14.25 10.26
CA ILE A 218 4.66 -15.39 9.87
C ILE A 218 6.12 -14.93 9.85
N ASN A 219 7.05 -15.81 10.12
CA ASN A 219 8.47 -15.51 9.96
C ASN A 219 8.85 -15.36 8.47
N GLY A 220 9.91 -14.63 8.17
CA GLY A 220 10.37 -14.41 6.79
C GLY A 220 10.81 -15.68 6.04
N ASP A 221 11.00 -16.80 6.75
CA ASP A 221 11.26 -18.15 6.20
C ASP A 221 9.97 -18.97 5.98
N GLY A 222 8.81 -18.43 6.38
CA GLY A 222 7.53 -19.11 6.26
C GLY A 222 7.10 -19.93 7.48
N SER A 223 7.93 -20.02 8.51
CA SER A 223 7.61 -20.72 9.76
C SER A 223 6.81 -19.84 10.74
N GLY A 224 6.29 -20.43 11.81
CA GLY A 224 5.73 -19.70 12.95
C GLY A 224 4.47 -18.89 12.64
N ASN A 225 3.63 -19.34 11.71
CA ASN A 225 2.37 -18.67 11.39
C ASN A 225 1.45 -18.60 12.61
N LYS A 226 1.07 -17.37 13.01
CA LYS A 226 0.26 -17.10 14.20
C LYS A 226 -0.75 -15.99 13.93
N THR A 227 -1.98 -16.19 14.38
CA THR A 227 -3.00 -15.14 14.40
C THR A 227 -2.71 -14.14 15.52
N LEU A 228 -2.57 -12.87 15.15
CA LEU A 228 -2.39 -11.74 16.09
C LEU A 228 -3.73 -11.20 16.57
N PHE A 229 -4.70 -11.14 15.66
CA PHE A 229 -6.00 -10.53 15.92
C PHE A 229 -7.07 -11.14 15.05
N THR A 230 -8.25 -11.36 15.63
CA THR A 230 -9.49 -11.77 14.94
C THR A 230 -10.55 -10.70 15.13
N SER A 231 -11.20 -10.32 14.05
CA SER A 231 -12.30 -9.35 14.00
C SER A 231 -13.60 -10.02 13.56
N THR A 232 -14.72 -9.52 14.04
CA THR A 232 -16.06 -9.92 13.54
C THR A 232 -16.34 -9.34 12.15
N GLN A 233 -15.75 -8.17 11.84
CA GLN A 233 -15.89 -7.48 10.56
C GLN A 233 -14.64 -7.64 9.70
N ALA A 234 -14.80 -7.52 8.37
CA ALA A 234 -13.69 -7.51 7.45
C ALA A 234 -12.77 -6.28 7.70
N MET A 235 -11.48 -6.52 7.60
CA MET A 235 -10.42 -5.52 7.72
C MET A 235 -9.68 -5.38 6.40
N PHE A 236 -8.93 -4.28 6.28
CA PHE A 236 -8.10 -3.98 5.12
C PHE A 236 -6.79 -3.33 5.60
N GLN A 237 -5.72 -3.48 4.81
CA GLN A 237 -4.47 -2.75 4.93
C GLN A 237 -3.87 -2.77 6.35
N PRO A 238 -3.64 -3.96 6.95
CA PRO A 238 -3.04 -4.06 8.26
C PRO A 238 -1.56 -3.65 8.20
N THR A 239 -1.11 -2.85 9.17
CA THR A 239 0.31 -2.51 9.33
C THR A 239 0.68 -2.44 10.80
N LEU A 240 1.80 -3.09 11.16
CA LEU A 240 2.30 -3.14 12.52
C LEU A 240 3.18 -1.92 12.82
N SER A 241 3.08 -1.37 14.03
CA SER A 241 3.97 -0.31 14.48
C SER A 241 5.43 -0.78 14.49
N PRO A 242 6.42 0.13 14.35
CA PRO A 242 7.83 -0.25 14.32
C PRO A 242 8.31 -1.02 15.55
N ASP A 243 7.69 -0.78 16.72
CA ASP A 243 7.94 -1.48 17.99
C ASP A 243 7.19 -2.82 18.12
N GLY A 244 6.31 -3.14 17.15
CA GLY A 244 5.53 -4.37 17.12
C GLY A 244 4.38 -4.47 18.12
N THR A 245 4.05 -3.39 18.85
CA THR A 245 3.05 -3.40 19.95
C THR A 245 1.64 -3.01 19.50
N LYS A 246 1.52 -2.32 18.37
CA LYS A 246 0.25 -1.78 17.87
C LYS A 246 0.02 -2.16 16.41
N LEU A 247 -1.24 -2.35 16.04
CA LEU A 247 -1.67 -2.69 14.69
C LEU A 247 -2.65 -1.62 14.19
N LEU A 248 -2.35 -0.98 13.06
CA LEU A 248 -3.33 -0.21 12.30
C LEU A 248 -4.04 -1.12 11.33
N PHE A 249 -5.30 -0.84 11.09
CA PHE A 249 -6.11 -1.46 10.04
C PHE A 249 -7.30 -0.58 9.69
N VAL A 250 -7.88 -0.83 8.55
CA VAL A 250 -9.06 -0.13 8.03
C VAL A 250 -10.29 -1.02 8.16
N ARG A 251 -11.44 -0.45 8.48
CA ARG A 251 -12.75 -1.10 8.42
C ARG A 251 -13.74 -0.30 7.61
N LEU A 252 -14.64 -1.01 6.96
CA LEU A 252 -15.87 -0.46 6.41
C LEU A 252 -16.79 -0.06 7.57
N ILE A 253 -17.39 1.12 7.50
CA ILE A 253 -18.27 1.64 8.57
C ILE A 253 -19.73 1.51 8.18
N ASP A 254 -20.02 1.68 6.88
CA ASP A 254 -21.38 1.67 6.36
C ASP A 254 -21.45 1.01 4.97
N ASP A 255 -22.67 0.85 4.48
CA ASP A 255 -22.93 0.27 3.15
C ASP A 255 -22.57 1.21 1.99
N LEU A 256 -22.24 2.48 2.28
CA LEU A 256 -21.81 3.50 1.32
C LEU A 256 -20.31 3.44 1.05
N LEU A 257 -19.62 2.38 1.49
CA LEU A 257 -18.18 2.16 1.34
C LEU A 257 -17.32 3.18 2.11
N ASN A 258 -17.86 3.87 3.10
CA ASN A 258 -17.07 4.71 3.98
C ASN A 258 -16.14 3.83 4.85
N THR A 259 -14.89 4.22 4.95
CA THR A 259 -13.85 3.47 5.68
C THR A 259 -13.18 4.37 6.70
N GLU A 260 -12.81 3.76 7.82
CA GLU A 260 -12.11 4.45 8.91
C GLU A 260 -10.90 3.66 9.38
N ILE A 261 -9.95 4.35 9.95
CA ILE A 261 -8.71 3.78 10.48
C ILE A 261 -8.90 3.44 11.97
N PHE A 262 -8.50 2.23 12.32
CA PHE A 262 -8.52 1.70 13.68
C PHE A 262 -7.10 1.34 14.14
N LEU A 263 -6.88 1.49 15.43
CA LEU A 263 -5.67 1.05 16.11
C LEU A 263 -6.02 -0.03 17.14
N ARG A 264 -5.33 -1.15 17.05
CA ARG A 264 -5.35 -2.24 18.04
C ARG A 264 -4.06 -2.20 18.84
N ASN A 265 -4.16 -2.05 20.16
CA ASN A 265 -3.07 -2.35 21.06
C ASN A 265 -3.04 -3.86 21.29
N LEU A 266 -1.92 -4.51 20.95
CA LEU A 266 -1.80 -5.98 21.01
C LEU A 266 -1.59 -6.50 22.44
N SER A 267 -1.05 -5.67 23.34
CA SER A 267 -0.82 -6.05 24.73
C SER A 267 -2.09 -5.95 25.58
N THR A 268 -2.85 -4.84 25.44
CA THR A 268 -4.08 -4.61 26.21
C THR A 268 -5.33 -5.18 25.55
N ALA A 269 -5.19 -5.63 24.31
CA ALA A 269 -6.31 -6.11 23.48
C ALA A 269 -7.42 -5.05 23.29
N THR A 270 -7.09 -3.75 23.35
CA THR A 270 -8.03 -2.65 23.10
C THR A 270 -8.01 -2.22 21.64
N THR A 271 -9.16 -1.84 21.09
CA THR A 271 -9.27 -1.30 19.73
C THR A 271 -9.91 0.08 19.80
N THR A 272 -9.24 1.07 19.21
CA THR A 272 -9.68 2.46 19.15
C THR A 272 -9.89 2.87 17.71
N LYS A 273 -11.00 3.55 17.40
CA LYS A 273 -11.23 4.21 16.12
C LYS A 273 -10.47 5.53 16.12
N LEU A 274 -9.54 5.71 15.17
CA LEU A 274 -8.68 6.90 15.11
C LEU A 274 -9.27 8.03 14.27
N THR A 275 -10.05 7.67 13.24
CA THR A 275 -10.64 8.66 12.33
C THR A 275 -12.16 8.59 12.37
N SER A 276 -12.82 9.73 12.09
CA SER A 276 -14.25 9.86 11.93
C SER A 276 -14.52 10.92 10.88
N SER A 277 -14.77 10.50 9.65
CA SER A 277 -14.93 11.34 8.48
C SER A 277 -16.17 10.92 7.69
N PRO A 278 -16.89 11.84 7.04
CA PRO A 278 -17.97 11.46 6.12
C PRO A 278 -17.47 10.82 4.83
N ALA A 279 -16.15 10.84 4.58
CA ALA A 279 -15.52 10.28 3.40
C ALA A 279 -14.43 9.28 3.81
N PRO A 280 -14.05 8.33 2.92
CA PRO A 280 -13.13 7.27 3.24
C PRO A 280 -11.77 7.75 3.76
N ASP A 281 -11.33 7.15 4.87
CA ASP A 281 -9.97 7.23 5.39
C ASP A 281 -9.33 5.83 5.27
N MET A 282 -8.17 5.72 4.56
CA MET A 282 -7.55 4.44 4.24
C MET A 282 -6.04 4.53 4.00
N MET A 283 -5.41 3.38 3.76
CA MET A 283 -3.97 3.27 3.44
C MET A 283 -3.07 3.86 4.53
N PRO A 284 -3.29 3.51 5.82
CA PRO A 284 -2.46 4.02 6.90
C PRO A 284 -1.05 3.43 6.84
N THR A 285 -0.06 4.26 7.16
CA THR A 285 1.34 3.86 7.33
C THR A 285 1.95 4.56 8.55
N TRP A 286 2.84 3.87 9.25
CA TRP A 286 3.56 4.40 10.40
C TRP A 286 4.76 5.24 9.97
N SER A 287 5.06 6.30 10.73
CA SER A 287 6.39 6.91 10.70
C SER A 287 7.44 5.95 11.30
N PRO A 288 8.73 6.04 10.94
CA PRO A 288 9.77 5.13 11.39
C PRO A 288 9.95 5.07 12.91
N ASP A 289 9.68 6.18 13.60
CA ASP A 289 9.71 6.30 15.07
C ASP A 289 8.40 5.87 15.75
N GLY A 290 7.35 5.53 14.95
CA GLY A 290 6.04 5.13 15.45
C GLY A 290 5.23 6.24 16.11
N SER A 291 5.63 7.52 15.99
CA SER A 291 4.96 8.66 16.63
C SER A 291 3.80 9.22 15.79
N ARG A 292 3.83 9.03 14.47
CA ARG A 292 2.85 9.56 13.51
C ARG A 292 2.32 8.49 12.58
N ILE A 293 1.17 8.79 11.98
CA ILE A 293 0.50 7.97 10.97
C ILE A 293 0.24 8.86 9.77
N ALA A 294 0.68 8.44 8.57
CA ALA A 294 0.21 9.04 7.32
C ALA A 294 -0.88 8.15 6.71
N PHE A 295 -1.84 8.75 6.03
CA PHE A 295 -2.97 8.04 5.44
C PHE A 295 -3.62 8.84 4.31
N MET A 296 -4.43 8.19 3.50
CA MET A 296 -5.28 8.85 2.51
C MET A 296 -6.64 9.18 3.13
N SER A 297 -7.13 10.39 2.88
CA SER A 297 -8.47 10.83 3.28
C SER A 297 -9.20 11.55 2.15
N GLY A 298 -10.47 11.17 1.95
CA GLY A 298 -11.37 11.81 0.99
C GLY A 298 -12.12 13.03 1.52
N ARG A 299 -11.90 13.47 2.77
CA ARG A 299 -12.67 14.52 3.48
C ARG A 299 -12.69 15.90 2.81
N THR A 300 -11.83 16.14 1.83
CA THR A 300 -11.78 17.39 1.06
C THR A 300 -12.36 17.26 -0.35
N GLY A 301 -13.11 16.18 -0.61
CA GLY A 301 -13.75 15.90 -1.90
C GLY A 301 -12.92 15.02 -2.82
N VAL A 302 -11.59 15.13 -2.76
CA VAL A 302 -10.65 14.24 -3.45
C VAL A 302 -9.69 13.62 -2.44
N GLY A 303 -9.18 12.43 -2.75
CA GLY A 303 -8.19 11.77 -1.90
C GLY A 303 -6.95 12.62 -1.73
N GLN A 304 -6.52 12.85 -0.48
CA GLN A 304 -5.31 13.60 -0.15
C GLN A 304 -4.52 12.85 0.92
N VAL A 305 -3.21 13.08 0.99
CA VAL A 305 -2.38 12.56 2.07
C VAL A 305 -2.53 13.46 3.30
N TRP A 306 -2.81 12.81 4.41
CA TRP A 306 -2.94 13.42 5.74
C TRP A 306 -1.99 12.74 6.72
N THR A 307 -1.67 13.44 7.80
CA THR A 307 -0.97 12.86 8.94
C THR A 307 -1.72 13.13 10.23
N MET A 308 -1.54 12.24 11.20
CA MET A 308 -2.07 12.36 12.57
C MET A 308 -1.09 11.75 13.59
N ASN A 309 -1.28 12.01 14.86
CA ASN A 309 -0.61 11.29 15.93
C ASN A 309 -1.29 9.93 16.20
N THR A 310 -0.74 9.12 17.08
CA THR A 310 -1.23 7.75 17.38
C THR A 310 -2.51 7.70 18.19
N THR A 311 -3.06 8.85 18.62
CA THR A 311 -4.37 8.97 19.28
C THR A 311 -5.46 9.49 18.36
N GLY A 312 -5.15 9.73 17.07
CA GLY A 312 -6.07 10.33 16.09
C GLY A 312 -6.11 11.86 16.11
N GLY A 313 -5.31 12.50 16.98
CA GLY A 313 -5.19 13.96 17.07
C GLY A 313 -4.10 14.53 16.14
N SER A 314 -3.88 15.85 16.22
CA SER A 314 -2.90 16.59 15.40
C SER A 314 -3.06 16.32 13.89
N LEU A 315 -4.31 16.32 13.44
CA LEU A 315 -4.67 16.02 12.07
C LEU A 315 -4.19 17.15 11.14
N THR A 316 -3.36 16.80 10.16
CA THR A 316 -2.76 17.75 9.23
C THR A 316 -2.89 17.24 7.80
N ARG A 317 -3.43 18.07 6.88
CA ARG A 317 -3.41 17.82 5.45
C ARG A 317 -2.02 18.11 4.90
N VAL A 318 -1.39 17.10 4.28
CA VAL A 318 -0.01 17.21 3.79
C VAL A 318 0.02 17.57 2.31
N THR A 319 -0.85 16.96 1.48
CA THR A 319 -1.01 17.35 0.08
C THR A 319 -2.19 18.30 -0.09
N GLN A 320 -2.06 19.29 -0.99
CA GLN A 320 -3.08 20.34 -1.19
C GLN A 320 -3.40 20.52 -2.68
N THR A 321 -3.46 19.43 -3.43
CA THR A 321 -3.79 19.43 -4.86
C THR A 321 -5.29 19.34 -5.09
N THR A 322 -5.73 19.60 -6.32
CA THR A 322 -7.10 19.36 -6.79
C THR A 322 -7.27 17.94 -7.36
N THR A 323 -6.19 17.18 -7.47
CA THR A 323 -6.15 15.82 -8.00
C THR A 323 -6.02 14.79 -6.88
N ALA A 324 -6.30 13.53 -7.18
CA ALA A 324 -6.24 12.45 -6.20
C ALA A 324 -4.80 12.08 -5.84
N GLU A 325 -4.58 11.98 -4.53
CA GLU A 325 -3.34 11.54 -3.89
C GLU A 325 -3.64 10.34 -2.99
N ALA A 326 -2.84 9.27 -3.06
CA ALA A 326 -3.14 8.03 -2.35
C ALA A 326 -1.86 7.26 -1.97
N SER A 327 -2.05 6.14 -1.26
CA SER A 327 -1.02 5.13 -0.94
C SER A 327 0.27 5.72 -0.37
N PRO A 328 0.21 6.53 0.70
CA PRO A 328 1.43 7.04 1.31
C PRO A 328 2.25 5.90 1.91
N SER A 329 3.58 6.01 1.83
CA SER A 329 4.54 5.13 2.53
C SER A 329 5.70 5.97 3.04
N TRP A 330 6.01 5.87 4.33
CA TRP A 330 7.16 6.54 4.95
C TRP A 330 8.47 5.82 4.62
N SER A 331 9.54 6.58 4.46
CA SER A 331 10.91 6.05 4.51
C SER A 331 11.23 5.56 5.92
N HIS A 332 12.19 4.67 6.05
CA HIS A 332 12.59 4.06 7.33
C HIS A 332 13.68 4.83 8.05
#